data_28f956d9b3289ce778a712a6d71ca14e
#
_entry.id   28f956d9b3289ce778a712a6d71ca14e
#
_cell.length_a   1.000
_cell.length_b   1.000
_cell.length_c   1.000
_cell.angle_alpha   90.00
_cell.angle_beta   90.00
_cell.angle_gamma   90.00
#
_symmetry.space_group_name_H-M   'P 1'
#
loop_
_entity.id
_entity.type
_entity.pdbx_description
1 polymer ?
#
loop_
_entity_poly.entity_id
_entity_poly.type
_entity_poly.pdbx_seq_one_letter_code
_entity_poly.pdbx_strand_id
1 'polypeptide(L)'
;MIGLQGENALRITEWLKHLATEEGSDLYLSTGAPPCAKFNGELRPIDSDILRPGEIKEIAYEVMDTTQQAEFEKELEMNLATSIAGFGRFRVNIFLQRNEVAMVCRNIVADIPKWQDLRLPDILPEVMMRKRGLVLFVGATGSGKSTSLAALIDYRNANSSGHIVTIEDPVEYVHSHKKSIINQREVGVDTRSWHNALKNTLRQAPDVILIGEIRDRETMEHAIAFAETGHLCISTLHANNANQALDRIINFFPEERKQQLLMDLSLNLQAFVSQR
;
A
#
# COMPACT_ATOMS: atom_id res chain seq x y z
N MET A 1 -12.58 -13.45 0.58
CA MET A 1 -13.83 -12.98 -0.06
C MET A 1 -14.86 -12.83 1.05
N ILE A 2 -15.12 -11.60 1.47
CA ILE A 2 -16.28 -11.30 2.29
C ILE A 2 -17.47 -11.45 1.33
N GLY A 3 -18.33 -12.43 1.58
CA GLY A 3 -19.55 -12.62 0.80
C GLY A 3 -20.49 -11.49 1.13
N LEU A 4 -20.53 -10.47 0.29
CA LEU A 4 -21.52 -9.39 0.36
C LEU A 4 -22.89 -10.01 0.16
N GLN A 5 -23.65 -10.22 1.24
CA GLN A 5 -25.02 -10.73 1.24
C GLN A 5 -25.92 -9.66 1.85
N GLY A 6 -26.88 -9.18 1.08
CA GLY A 6 -27.85 -8.18 1.49
C GLY A 6 -28.13 -7.17 0.39
N GLU A 7 -29.25 -6.45 0.49
CA GLU A 7 -29.69 -5.48 -0.51
C GLU A 7 -28.76 -4.26 -0.58
N ASN A 8 -28.25 -3.78 0.56
CA ASN A 8 -27.31 -2.66 0.64
C ASN A 8 -25.88 -3.07 0.20
N ALA A 9 -25.48 -4.33 0.44
CA ALA A 9 -24.23 -4.87 -0.07
C ALA A 9 -24.22 -4.96 -1.60
N LEU A 10 -25.36 -5.20 -2.22
CA LEU A 10 -25.53 -5.13 -3.67
C LEU A 10 -25.39 -3.69 -4.18
N ARG A 11 -25.98 -2.71 -3.49
CA ARG A 11 -25.90 -1.30 -3.88
C ARG A 11 -24.46 -0.77 -3.85
N ILE A 12 -23.73 -0.96 -2.75
CA ILE A 12 -22.33 -0.52 -2.68
C ILE A 12 -21.47 -1.22 -3.73
N THR A 13 -21.74 -2.50 -4.00
CA THR A 13 -21.02 -3.27 -5.03
C THR A 13 -21.23 -2.65 -6.42
N GLU A 14 -22.43 -2.23 -6.77
CA GLU A 14 -22.70 -1.58 -8.06
C GLU A 14 -22.01 -0.21 -8.16
N TRP A 15 -22.02 0.59 -7.09
CA TRP A 15 -21.30 1.86 -7.07
C TRP A 15 -19.78 1.67 -7.20
N LEU A 16 -19.20 0.66 -6.55
CA LEU A 16 -17.78 0.34 -6.67
C LEU A 16 -17.42 -0.19 -8.06
N LYS A 17 -18.27 -0.99 -8.70
CA LYS A 17 -18.10 -1.41 -10.09
C LYS A 17 -18.13 -0.22 -11.03
N HIS A 18 -19.11 0.69 -10.84
CA HIS A 18 -19.19 1.92 -11.64
C HIS A 18 -17.93 2.77 -11.47
N LEU A 19 -17.46 2.96 -10.22
CA LEU A 19 -16.22 3.66 -9.92
C LEU A 19 -15.03 3.06 -10.69
N ALA A 20 -14.88 1.73 -10.67
CA ALA A 20 -13.79 1.05 -11.35
C ALA A 20 -13.89 1.15 -12.88
N THR A 21 -15.09 0.99 -13.43
CA THR A 21 -15.33 1.03 -14.89
C THR A 21 -15.04 2.40 -15.49
N GLU A 22 -15.39 3.47 -14.77
CA GLU A 22 -15.16 4.86 -15.19
C GLU A 22 -13.80 5.42 -14.71
N GLU A 23 -12.90 4.54 -14.24
CA GLU A 23 -11.57 4.91 -13.72
C GLU A 23 -11.60 5.99 -12.62
N GLY A 24 -12.66 5.98 -11.81
CA GLY A 24 -12.80 6.88 -10.68
C GLY A 24 -11.84 6.55 -9.54
N SER A 25 -11.42 7.58 -8.80
CA SER A 25 -10.46 7.41 -7.69
C SER A 25 -11.12 7.07 -6.36
N ASP A 26 -12.19 7.76 -6.01
CA ASP A 26 -12.82 7.64 -4.70
C ASP A 26 -14.35 7.71 -4.78
N LEU A 27 -15.04 6.90 -3.96
CA LEU A 27 -16.48 6.95 -3.71
C LEU A 27 -16.71 7.53 -2.32
N TYR A 28 -17.65 8.44 -2.19
CA TYR A 28 -18.02 9.12 -0.96
C TYR A 28 -19.49 8.85 -0.63
N LEU A 29 -19.74 8.31 0.55
CA LEU A 29 -21.09 8.11 1.10
C LEU A 29 -21.22 8.97 2.36
N SER A 30 -22.14 9.94 2.32
CA SER A 30 -22.39 10.86 3.43
C SER A 30 -23.88 11.12 3.57
N THR A 31 -24.41 11.09 4.80
CA THR A 31 -25.81 11.35 5.10
C THR A 31 -26.25 12.73 4.58
N GLY A 32 -27.38 12.77 3.90
CA GLY A 32 -27.94 13.99 3.31
C GLY A 32 -27.39 14.35 1.94
N ALA A 33 -26.53 13.51 1.35
CA ALA A 33 -26.03 13.65 0.00
C ALA A 33 -26.29 12.35 -0.80
N PRO A 34 -26.38 12.42 -2.14
CA PRO A 34 -26.35 11.22 -2.95
C PRO A 34 -24.95 10.60 -2.92
N PRO A 35 -24.79 9.30 -3.27
CA PRO A 35 -23.49 8.70 -3.52
C PRO A 35 -22.72 9.52 -4.56
N CYS A 36 -21.53 9.98 -4.20
CA CYS A 36 -20.69 10.79 -5.06
C CYS A 36 -19.36 10.09 -5.34
N ALA A 37 -18.86 10.20 -6.55
CA ALA A 37 -17.55 9.67 -6.89
C ALA A 37 -16.67 10.74 -7.54
N LYS A 38 -15.36 10.54 -7.43
CA LYS A 38 -14.35 11.46 -7.96
C LYS A 38 -13.74 10.88 -9.23
N PHE A 39 -13.89 11.61 -10.34
CA PHE A 39 -13.36 11.26 -11.66
C PHE A 39 -12.47 12.40 -12.16
N ASN A 40 -11.23 12.11 -12.51
CA ASN A 40 -10.26 13.11 -12.98
C ASN A 40 -10.13 14.34 -12.05
N GLY A 41 -10.29 14.12 -10.73
CA GLY A 41 -10.23 15.19 -9.75
C GLY A 41 -11.56 15.91 -9.46
N GLU A 42 -12.61 15.69 -10.25
CA GLU A 42 -13.94 16.29 -10.08
C GLU A 42 -14.89 15.35 -9.35
N LEU A 43 -15.56 15.88 -8.33
CA LEU A 43 -16.60 15.17 -7.57
C LEU A 43 -17.96 15.32 -8.27
N ARG A 44 -18.61 14.19 -8.56
CA ARG A 44 -19.97 14.18 -9.14
C ARG A 44 -20.84 13.07 -8.54
N PRO A 45 -22.16 13.25 -8.45
CA PRO A 45 -23.06 12.19 -8.03
C PRO A 45 -23.08 11.05 -9.06
N ILE A 46 -23.17 9.82 -8.56
CA ILE A 46 -23.29 8.59 -9.36
C ILE A 46 -24.64 7.91 -9.18
N ASP A 47 -25.45 8.43 -8.27
CA ASP A 47 -26.83 8.01 -8.02
C ASP A 47 -27.66 9.27 -7.73
N SER A 48 -28.98 9.18 -7.88
CA SER A 48 -29.91 10.28 -7.60
C SER A 48 -30.42 10.28 -6.17
N ASP A 49 -30.37 9.14 -5.49
CA ASP A 49 -31.00 8.93 -4.20
C ASP A 49 -30.17 9.51 -3.06
N ILE A 50 -30.77 10.40 -2.28
CA ILE A 50 -30.12 11.00 -1.12
C ILE A 50 -30.07 9.96 0.02
N LEU A 51 -28.89 9.69 0.53
CA LEU A 51 -28.66 8.77 1.65
C LEU A 51 -29.27 9.33 2.94
N ARG A 52 -30.12 8.54 3.59
CA ARG A 52 -30.87 8.92 4.79
C ARG A 52 -30.05 8.68 6.06
N PRO A 53 -30.43 9.32 7.19
CA PRO A 53 -29.85 9.01 8.49
C PRO A 53 -29.92 7.51 8.81
N GLY A 54 -28.80 6.93 9.25
CA GLY A 54 -28.67 5.50 9.57
C GLY A 54 -28.39 4.57 8.38
N GLU A 55 -28.72 4.95 7.15
CA GLU A 55 -28.58 4.10 5.96
C GLU A 55 -27.13 3.70 5.69
N ILE A 56 -26.19 4.63 5.87
CA ILE A 56 -24.76 4.33 5.67
C ILE A 56 -24.26 3.37 6.75
N LYS A 57 -24.79 3.45 7.97
CA LYS A 57 -24.46 2.49 9.02
C LYS A 57 -24.87 1.07 8.60
N GLU A 58 -26.04 0.90 8.03
CA GLU A 58 -26.51 -0.40 7.53
C GLU A 58 -25.62 -0.93 6.42
N ILE A 59 -25.25 -0.08 5.43
CA ILE A 59 -24.31 -0.42 4.36
C ILE A 59 -22.94 -0.84 4.94
N ALA A 60 -22.42 -0.07 5.89
CA ALA A 60 -21.13 -0.35 6.53
C ALA A 60 -21.15 -1.68 7.28
N TYR A 61 -22.22 -2.00 7.97
CA TYR A 61 -22.36 -3.26 8.72
C TYR A 61 -22.48 -4.48 7.81
N GLU A 62 -23.00 -4.35 6.61
CA GLU A 62 -23.00 -5.44 5.62
C GLU A 62 -21.60 -5.67 4.98
N VAL A 63 -20.73 -4.66 5.00
CA VAL A 63 -19.35 -4.76 4.51
C VAL A 63 -18.40 -5.27 5.58
N MET A 64 -18.68 -5.01 6.86
CA MET A 64 -17.87 -5.43 8.01
C MET A 64 -18.28 -6.82 8.53
N ASP A 65 -17.30 -7.62 8.93
CA ASP A 65 -17.57 -8.79 9.76
C ASP A 65 -17.89 -8.41 11.22
N THR A 66 -18.34 -9.38 12.01
CA THR A 66 -18.74 -9.14 13.41
C THR A 66 -17.62 -8.61 14.30
N THR A 67 -16.36 -8.97 14.03
CA THR A 67 -15.20 -8.47 14.77
C THR A 67 -14.92 -7.02 14.41
N GLN A 68 -14.98 -6.69 13.13
CA GLN A 68 -14.80 -5.35 12.61
C GLN A 68 -15.91 -4.41 13.10
N GLN A 69 -17.16 -4.90 13.16
CA GLN A 69 -18.30 -4.12 13.72
C GLN A 69 -18.04 -3.77 15.19
N ALA A 70 -17.62 -4.75 16.01
CA ALA A 70 -17.32 -4.51 17.43
C ALA A 70 -16.13 -3.55 17.63
N GLU A 71 -15.13 -3.63 16.76
CA GLU A 71 -14.00 -2.70 16.77
C GLU A 71 -14.44 -1.29 16.36
N PHE A 72 -15.25 -1.18 15.31
CA PHE A 72 -15.80 0.10 14.86
C PHE A 72 -16.67 0.78 15.94
N GLU A 73 -17.50 0.04 16.66
CA GLU A 73 -18.31 0.61 17.75
C GLU A 73 -17.47 1.17 18.90
N LYS A 74 -16.27 0.63 19.10
CA LYS A 74 -15.33 1.07 20.13
C LYS A 74 -14.44 2.23 19.69
N GLU A 75 -13.85 2.13 18.50
CA GLU A 75 -12.85 3.09 18.01
C GLU A 75 -13.47 4.21 17.17
N LEU A 76 -14.73 4.08 16.71
CA LEU A 76 -15.49 5.00 15.85
C LEU A 76 -14.86 5.20 14.46
N GLU A 77 -13.88 4.38 14.12
CA GLU A 77 -13.18 4.34 12.84
C GLU A 77 -12.88 2.89 12.46
N MET A 78 -12.95 2.56 11.18
CA MET A 78 -12.56 1.27 10.63
C MET A 78 -11.92 1.43 9.26
N ASN A 79 -10.80 0.76 9.07
CA ASN A 79 -10.16 0.60 7.77
C ASN A 79 -10.23 -0.86 7.36
N LEU A 80 -10.73 -1.11 6.17
CA LEU A 80 -10.78 -2.46 5.61
C LEU A 80 -10.52 -2.41 4.10
N ALA A 81 -10.31 -3.57 3.50
CA ALA A 81 -10.23 -3.70 2.06
C ALA A 81 -11.22 -4.74 1.56
N THR A 82 -11.83 -4.46 0.43
CA THR A 82 -12.70 -5.40 -0.27
C THR A 82 -12.23 -5.58 -1.70
N SER A 83 -12.53 -6.73 -2.31
CA SER A 83 -12.16 -7.00 -3.70
C SER A 83 -13.40 -7.49 -4.44
N ILE A 84 -13.62 -6.96 -5.63
CA ILE A 84 -14.71 -7.36 -6.51
C ILE A 84 -14.08 -8.03 -7.72
N ALA A 85 -14.44 -9.30 -7.95
CA ALA A 85 -13.90 -10.09 -9.06
C ALA A 85 -14.14 -9.38 -10.40
N GLY A 86 -13.07 -9.19 -11.18
CA GLY A 86 -13.11 -8.51 -12.47
C GLY A 86 -13.07 -6.98 -12.42
N PHE A 87 -13.16 -6.36 -11.24
CA PHE A 87 -13.18 -4.90 -11.09
C PHE A 87 -12.02 -4.32 -10.27
N GLY A 88 -11.45 -5.10 -9.34
CA GLY A 88 -10.29 -4.67 -8.58
C GLY A 88 -10.45 -4.73 -7.07
N ARG A 89 -9.54 -4.06 -6.37
CA ARG A 89 -9.50 -3.93 -4.90
C ARG A 89 -9.85 -2.51 -4.50
N PHE A 90 -10.62 -2.38 -3.44
CA PHE A 90 -11.03 -1.10 -2.88
C PHE A 90 -10.64 -1.04 -1.41
N ARG A 91 -10.04 0.06 -1.01
CA ARG A 91 -9.84 0.40 0.40
C ARG A 91 -11.06 1.16 0.89
N VAL A 92 -11.60 0.74 2.01
CA VAL A 92 -12.80 1.33 2.61
C VAL A 92 -12.41 1.91 3.97
N ASN A 93 -12.61 3.20 4.15
CA ASN A 93 -12.54 3.88 5.43
C ASN A 93 -13.96 4.20 5.88
N ILE A 94 -14.34 3.75 7.08
CA ILE A 94 -15.62 3.98 7.72
C ILE A 94 -15.35 4.79 8.97
N PHE A 95 -16.09 5.87 9.17
CA PHE A 95 -15.87 6.77 10.30
C PHE A 95 -17.16 7.44 10.76
N LEU A 96 -17.18 7.89 12.01
CA LEU A 96 -18.29 8.64 12.56
C LEU A 96 -18.09 10.14 12.34
N GLN A 97 -19.12 10.83 11.84
CA GLN A 97 -19.16 12.29 11.72
C GLN A 97 -20.55 12.80 12.09
N ARG A 98 -20.65 13.79 13.01
CA ARG A 98 -21.93 14.38 13.48
C ARG A 98 -22.95 13.33 13.91
N ASN A 99 -22.51 12.30 14.62
CA ASN A 99 -23.29 11.12 15.05
C ASN A 99 -23.83 10.24 13.90
N GLU A 100 -23.43 10.45 12.67
CA GLU A 100 -23.77 9.64 11.51
C GLU A 100 -22.53 8.94 10.97
N VAL A 101 -22.70 7.75 10.45
CA VAL A 101 -21.64 7.01 9.77
C VAL A 101 -21.40 7.63 8.39
N ALA A 102 -20.15 7.73 8.00
CA ALA A 102 -19.75 8.06 6.64
C ALA A 102 -18.72 7.03 6.13
N MET A 103 -18.63 6.88 4.82
CA MET A 103 -17.69 5.97 4.18
C MET A 103 -16.97 6.65 3.01
N VAL A 104 -15.69 6.33 2.88
CA VAL A 104 -14.89 6.68 1.71
C VAL A 104 -14.26 5.40 1.18
N CYS A 105 -14.54 5.08 -0.09
CA CYS A 105 -13.96 3.91 -0.74
C CYS A 105 -13.01 4.37 -1.83
N ARG A 106 -11.73 3.99 -1.74
CA ARG A 106 -10.71 4.30 -2.73
C ARG A 106 -10.48 3.12 -3.66
N ASN A 107 -10.53 3.38 -4.95
CA ASN A 107 -10.16 2.41 -5.97
C ASN A 107 -8.64 2.24 -6.01
N ILE A 108 -8.16 1.00 -5.82
CA ILE A 108 -6.73 0.67 -5.89
C ILE A 108 -6.41 0.23 -7.31
N VAL A 109 -5.58 1.02 -7.97
CA VAL A 109 -5.25 0.82 -9.39
C VAL A 109 -4.52 -0.51 -9.58
N ALA A 110 -5.03 -1.36 -10.47
CA ALA A 110 -4.40 -2.62 -10.87
C ALA A 110 -3.49 -2.48 -12.10
N ASP A 111 -3.60 -1.36 -12.83
CA ASP A 111 -2.80 -1.14 -14.05
C ASP A 111 -1.43 -0.54 -13.68
N ILE A 112 -0.42 -1.40 -13.73
CA ILE A 112 0.96 -1.05 -13.42
C ILE A 112 1.65 -0.62 -14.70
N PRO A 113 2.15 0.63 -14.80
CA PRO A 113 2.85 1.10 -15.99
C PRO A 113 4.12 0.28 -16.23
N LYS A 114 4.53 0.16 -17.48
CA LYS A 114 5.82 -0.45 -17.81
C LYS A 114 6.95 0.50 -17.38
N TRP A 115 8.02 -0.06 -16.81
CA TRP A 115 9.14 0.76 -16.33
C TRP A 115 9.79 1.61 -17.44
N GLN A 116 9.74 1.13 -18.70
CA GLN A 116 10.25 1.86 -19.88
C GLN A 116 9.51 3.17 -20.11
N ASP A 117 8.20 3.19 -19.80
CA ASP A 117 7.35 4.37 -20.02
C ASP A 117 7.59 5.46 -18.95
N LEU A 118 8.24 5.10 -17.85
CA LEU A 118 8.51 5.99 -16.71
C LEU A 118 9.83 6.77 -16.81
N ARG A 119 10.57 6.63 -17.91
CA ARG A 119 11.90 7.26 -18.08
C ARG A 119 12.89 6.96 -16.95
N LEU A 120 12.79 5.77 -16.39
CA LEU A 120 13.72 5.32 -15.34
C LEU A 120 15.07 4.95 -15.96
N PRO A 121 16.19 5.15 -15.22
CA PRO A 121 17.51 4.72 -15.68
C PRO A 121 17.57 3.22 -16.00
N ASP A 122 18.20 2.85 -17.10
CA ASP A 122 18.30 1.47 -17.61
C ASP A 122 19.00 0.49 -16.65
N ILE A 123 19.78 1.00 -15.70
CA ILE A 123 20.42 0.18 -14.66
C ILE A 123 19.43 -0.37 -13.62
N LEU A 124 18.24 0.27 -13.43
CA LEU A 124 17.35 -0.12 -12.37
C LEU A 124 16.76 -1.53 -12.51
N PRO A 125 16.33 -1.99 -13.71
CA PRO A 125 15.97 -3.39 -13.91
C PRO A 125 17.08 -4.37 -13.47
N GLU A 126 18.33 -4.10 -13.75
CA GLU A 126 19.46 -4.95 -13.33
C GLU A 126 19.62 -4.95 -11.79
N VAL A 127 19.48 -3.79 -11.16
CA VAL A 127 19.49 -3.67 -9.69
C VAL A 127 18.37 -4.47 -9.08
N MET A 128 17.17 -4.43 -9.66
CA MET A 128 16.00 -5.18 -9.19
C MET A 128 16.14 -6.71 -9.39
N MET A 129 17.02 -7.16 -10.27
CA MET A 129 17.29 -8.58 -10.49
C MET A 129 18.40 -9.14 -9.57
N ARG A 130 19.02 -8.32 -8.72
CA ARG A 130 20.00 -8.78 -7.74
C ARG A 130 19.38 -9.75 -6.74
N LYS A 131 20.21 -10.67 -6.23
CA LYS A 131 19.75 -11.67 -5.26
C LYS A 131 19.58 -11.12 -3.85
N ARG A 132 20.42 -10.13 -3.47
CA ARG A 132 20.46 -9.55 -2.12
C ARG A 132 20.93 -8.12 -2.13
N GLY A 133 20.70 -7.44 -1.04
CA GLY A 133 21.15 -6.08 -0.76
C GLY A 133 19.98 -5.15 -0.48
N LEU A 134 20.30 -3.90 -0.20
CA LEU A 134 19.35 -2.85 0.14
C LEU A 134 19.25 -1.83 -1.00
N VAL A 135 18.03 -1.54 -1.44
CA VAL A 135 17.74 -0.52 -2.46
C VAL A 135 16.76 0.49 -1.86
N LEU A 136 17.13 1.77 -1.86
CA LEU A 136 16.32 2.83 -1.27
C LEU A 136 15.88 3.86 -2.32
N PHE A 137 14.57 4.00 -2.46
CA PHE A 137 13.95 5.05 -3.28
C PHE A 137 13.66 6.27 -2.41
N VAL A 138 14.21 7.41 -2.76
CA VAL A 138 14.10 8.65 -2.00
C VAL A 138 13.47 9.76 -2.83
N GLY A 139 12.63 10.56 -2.22
CA GLY A 139 11.91 11.65 -2.87
C GLY A 139 10.75 12.15 -2.02
N ALA A 140 10.24 13.32 -2.36
CA ALA A 140 9.05 13.89 -1.73
C ALA A 140 7.80 13.04 -2.00
N THR A 141 6.73 13.31 -1.26
CA THR A 141 5.40 12.75 -1.59
C THR A 141 4.99 13.19 -2.99
N GLY A 142 4.44 12.26 -3.77
CA GLY A 142 4.04 12.56 -5.16
C GLY A 142 5.17 12.57 -6.20
N SER A 143 6.42 12.24 -5.82
CA SER A 143 7.54 12.16 -6.77
C SER A 143 7.55 10.88 -7.63
N GLY A 144 6.56 10.01 -7.50
CA GLY A 144 6.42 8.79 -8.31
C GLY A 144 7.16 7.57 -7.76
N LYS A 145 7.62 7.56 -6.50
CA LYS A 145 8.34 6.42 -5.91
C LYS A 145 7.54 5.11 -5.98
N SER A 146 6.29 5.12 -5.54
CA SER A 146 5.43 3.94 -5.53
C SER A 146 5.17 3.43 -6.95
N THR A 147 4.94 4.33 -7.90
CA THR A 147 4.75 3.99 -9.32
C THR A 147 5.99 3.32 -9.92
N SER A 148 7.16 3.90 -9.67
CA SER A 148 8.44 3.34 -10.13
C SER A 148 8.73 1.99 -9.50
N LEU A 149 8.47 1.84 -8.20
CA LEU A 149 8.63 0.57 -7.49
C LEU A 149 7.69 -0.50 -8.01
N ALA A 150 6.41 -0.16 -8.20
CA ALA A 150 5.44 -1.09 -8.76
C ALA A 150 5.87 -1.59 -10.15
N ALA A 151 6.28 -0.69 -11.05
CA ALA A 151 6.77 -1.04 -12.37
C ALA A 151 8.02 -1.95 -12.35
N LEU A 152 8.97 -1.67 -11.46
CA LEU A 152 10.19 -2.45 -11.33
C LEU A 152 9.96 -3.81 -10.64
N ILE A 153 9.08 -3.88 -9.66
CA ILE A 153 8.65 -5.15 -9.03
C ILE A 153 7.91 -6.00 -10.05
N ASP A 154 7.03 -5.40 -10.84
CA ASP A 154 6.33 -6.12 -11.91
C ASP A 154 7.28 -6.65 -12.97
N TYR A 155 8.33 -5.88 -13.32
CA TYR A 155 9.42 -6.34 -14.19
C TYR A 155 10.12 -7.58 -13.61
N ARG A 156 10.49 -7.55 -12.32
CA ARG A 156 11.09 -8.71 -11.65
C ARG A 156 10.15 -9.91 -11.63
N ASN A 157 8.88 -9.69 -11.27
CA ASN A 157 7.83 -10.69 -11.26
C ASN A 157 7.66 -11.41 -12.62
N ALA A 158 7.80 -10.66 -13.70
CA ALA A 158 7.71 -11.22 -15.06
C ALA A 158 8.96 -11.99 -15.50
N ASN A 159 10.15 -11.69 -14.92
CA ASN A 159 11.43 -12.18 -15.41
C ASN A 159 12.15 -13.16 -14.46
N SER A 160 11.77 -13.23 -13.18
CA SER A 160 12.39 -14.11 -12.19
C SER A 160 11.36 -14.93 -11.45
N SER A 161 11.63 -16.23 -11.26
CA SER A 161 10.86 -17.06 -10.33
C SER A 161 11.30 -16.77 -8.91
N GLY A 162 10.37 -16.75 -7.97
CA GLY A 162 10.64 -16.53 -6.56
C GLY A 162 9.41 -16.05 -5.80
N HIS A 163 9.62 -15.65 -4.56
CA HIS A 163 8.60 -15.12 -3.68
C HIS A 163 8.90 -13.66 -3.32
N ILE A 164 7.98 -12.78 -3.64
CA ILE A 164 8.05 -11.36 -3.32
C ILE A 164 7.02 -11.07 -2.23
N VAL A 165 7.47 -10.53 -1.11
CA VAL A 165 6.59 -10.09 -0.02
C VAL A 165 6.66 -8.58 0.08
N THR A 166 5.50 -7.93 0.10
CA THR A 166 5.41 -6.48 0.33
C THR A 166 4.67 -6.21 1.64
N ILE A 167 5.13 -5.17 2.35
CA ILE A 167 4.48 -4.64 3.55
C ILE A 167 4.29 -3.15 3.28
N GLU A 168 3.06 -2.72 3.18
CA GLU A 168 2.70 -1.39 2.68
C GLU A 168 1.66 -0.71 3.60
N ASP A 169 1.60 0.60 3.56
CA ASP A 169 0.64 1.40 4.32
C ASP A 169 0.30 2.70 3.56
N PRO A 170 -0.67 2.61 2.62
CA PRO A 170 -1.41 1.46 2.11
C PRO A 170 -0.77 0.77 0.89
N VAL A 171 -1.38 -0.34 0.42
CA VAL A 171 -1.12 -0.90 -0.92
C VAL A 171 -1.65 0.06 -1.98
N GLU A 172 -0.76 0.56 -2.85
CA GLU A 172 -1.14 1.51 -3.92
C GLU A 172 -1.38 0.82 -5.27
N TYR A 173 -0.69 -0.31 -5.54
CA TYR A 173 -0.81 -1.09 -6.77
C TYR A 173 -0.99 -2.57 -6.45
N VAL A 174 -1.90 -3.23 -7.15
CA VAL A 174 -2.12 -4.67 -7.00
C VAL A 174 -1.34 -5.44 -8.05
N HIS A 175 -0.46 -6.33 -7.62
CA HIS A 175 0.33 -7.19 -8.50
C HIS A 175 -0.34 -8.52 -8.74
N SER A 176 -0.46 -8.92 -10.01
CA SER A 176 -0.80 -10.30 -10.39
C SER A 176 0.41 -11.21 -10.25
N HIS A 177 0.21 -12.47 -9.90
CA HIS A 177 1.26 -13.48 -9.97
C HIS A 177 1.65 -13.72 -11.45
N LYS A 178 2.97 -13.74 -11.73
CA LYS A 178 3.54 -14.06 -13.05
C LYS A 178 4.52 -15.22 -12.91
N LYS A 179 5.83 -14.97 -13.06
CA LYS A 179 6.85 -15.99 -12.72
C LYS A 179 7.10 -16.07 -11.22
N SER A 180 6.92 -14.97 -10.50
CA SER A 180 7.00 -14.95 -9.03
C SER A 180 5.61 -15.06 -8.42
N ILE A 181 5.56 -15.51 -7.16
CA ILE A 181 4.41 -15.34 -6.28
C ILE A 181 4.61 -14.00 -5.57
N ILE A 182 3.60 -13.14 -5.55
CA ILE A 182 3.63 -11.88 -4.80
C ILE A 182 2.56 -11.92 -3.71
N ASN A 183 2.98 -11.71 -2.46
CA ASN A 183 2.08 -11.53 -1.34
C ASN A 183 2.23 -10.10 -0.83
N GLN A 184 1.16 -9.32 -0.97
CA GLN A 184 1.08 -7.93 -0.51
C GLN A 184 0.30 -7.88 0.80
N ARG A 185 0.85 -7.18 1.79
CA ARG A 185 0.25 -7.05 3.12
C ARG A 185 0.11 -5.59 3.50
N GLU A 186 -1.11 -5.14 3.70
CA GLU A 186 -1.43 -3.79 4.14
C GLU A 186 -1.46 -3.71 5.68
N VAL A 187 -0.74 -2.73 6.23
CA VAL A 187 -0.76 -2.47 7.68
C VAL A 187 -2.13 -1.92 8.09
N GLY A 188 -2.68 -2.47 9.16
CA GLY A 188 -4.02 -2.14 9.64
C GLY A 188 -5.15 -2.96 8.97
N VAL A 189 -4.86 -3.66 7.88
CA VAL A 189 -5.83 -4.52 7.17
C VAL A 189 -5.40 -5.99 7.21
N ASP A 190 -4.23 -6.30 6.63
CA ASP A 190 -3.72 -7.67 6.50
C ASP A 190 -2.73 -8.01 7.63
N THR A 191 -2.26 -7.02 8.35
CA THR A 191 -1.38 -7.15 9.52
C THR A 191 -1.63 -6.01 10.50
N ARG A 192 -1.52 -6.29 11.81
CA ARG A 192 -1.85 -5.34 12.88
C ARG A 192 -0.87 -4.17 12.97
N SER A 193 0.38 -4.36 12.60
CA SER A 193 1.41 -3.32 12.71
C SER A 193 2.63 -3.65 11.86
N TRP A 194 3.46 -2.65 11.60
CA TRP A 194 4.77 -2.80 10.97
C TRP A 194 5.63 -3.84 11.71
N HIS A 195 5.73 -3.73 13.03
CA HIS A 195 6.48 -4.66 13.87
C HIS A 195 6.05 -6.12 13.65
N ASN A 196 4.75 -6.40 13.71
CA ASN A 196 4.24 -7.75 13.52
C ASN A 196 4.51 -8.29 12.10
N ALA A 197 4.37 -7.46 11.08
CA ALA A 197 4.64 -7.85 9.71
C ALA A 197 6.12 -8.17 9.52
N LEU A 198 7.02 -7.23 9.86
CA LEU A 198 8.47 -7.35 9.65
C LEU A 198 9.06 -8.52 10.41
N LYS A 199 8.70 -8.70 11.68
CA LYS A 199 9.15 -9.82 12.53
C LYS A 199 8.85 -11.19 11.92
N ASN A 200 7.75 -11.32 11.18
CA ASN A 200 7.32 -12.60 10.61
C ASN A 200 7.73 -12.78 9.15
N THR A 201 8.25 -11.76 8.47
CA THR A 201 8.54 -11.78 7.04
C THR A 201 9.51 -12.90 6.65
N LEU A 202 10.60 -13.09 7.37
CA LEU A 202 11.57 -14.15 7.05
C LEU A 202 10.98 -15.57 7.15
N ARG A 203 9.94 -15.77 7.95
CA ARG A 203 9.24 -17.07 8.05
C ARG A 203 8.38 -17.38 6.84
N GLN A 204 8.16 -16.40 5.98
CA GLN A 204 7.40 -16.53 4.73
C GLN A 204 8.31 -16.94 3.56
N ALA A 205 9.61 -17.18 3.81
CA ALA A 205 10.61 -17.56 2.82
C ALA A 205 10.62 -16.64 1.57
N PRO A 206 10.75 -15.32 1.71
CA PRO A 206 10.80 -14.39 0.58
C PRO A 206 12.17 -14.43 -0.11
N ASP A 207 12.21 -14.13 -1.41
CA ASP A 207 13.44 -13.76 -2.12
C ASP A 207 13.61 -12.24 -2.17
N VAL A 208 12.49 -11.53 -2.22
CA VAL A 208 12.43 -10.07 -2.25
C VAL A 208 11.46 -9.57 -1.20
N ILE A 209 11.85 -8.54 -0.50
CA ILE A 209 11.03 -7.89 0.53
C ILE A 209 10.92 -6.41 0.19
N LEU A 210 9.68 -5.93 -0.02
CA LEU A 210 9.41 -4.50 -0.08
C LEU A 210 8.88 -4.04 1.28
N ILE A 211 9.57 -3.08 1.89
CA ILE A 211 9.06 -2.30 3.01
C ILE A 211 8.58 -0.97 2.43
N GLY A 212 7.29 -0.70 2.48
CA GLY A 212 6.66 0.46 1.82
C GLY A 212 7.38 1.76 2.12
N GLU A 213 7.70 2.02 3.38
CA GLU A 213 8.59 3.11 3.78
C GLU A 213 9.37 2.83 5.07
N ILE A 214 10.56 3.42 5.17
CA ILE A 214 11.36 3.47 6.40
C ILE A 214 11.01 4.77 7.13
N ARG A 215 10.40 4.65 8.32
CA ARG A 215 9.96 5.78 9.15
C ARG A 215 10.84 6.01 10.37
N ASP A 216 11.49 4.95 10.85
CA ASP A 216 12.16 4.92 12.15
C ASP A 216 13.32 3.91 12.16
N ARG A 217 13.95 3.83 13.33
CA ARG A 217 15.07 2.92 13.58
C ARG A 217 14.67 1.46 13.39
N GLU A 218 13.52 1.03 13.89
CA GLU A 218 13.09 -0.37 13.84
C GLU A 218 12.93 -0.86 12.41
N THR A 219 12.25 -0.09 11.57
CA THR A 219 12.07 -0.41 10.16
C THR A 219 13.40 -0.44 9.41
N MET A 220 14.34 0.45 9.76
CA MET A 220 15.68 0.46 9.16
C MET A 220 16.52 -0.74 9.59
N GLU A 221 16.49 -1.12 10.88
CA GLU A 221 17.18 -2.31 11.39
C GLU A 221 16.68 -3.59 10.69
N HIS A 222 15.37 -3.71 10.46
CA HIS A 222 14.80 -4.82 9.70
C HIS A 222 15.26 -4.82 8.23
N ALA A 223 15.29 -3.66 7.57
CA ALA A 223 15.73 -3.55 6.18
C ALA A 223 17.20 -4.00 6.01
N ILE A 224 18.06 -3.59 6.93
CA ILE A 224 19.49 -4.02 6.94
C ILE A 224 19.56 -5.54 7.20
N ALA A 225 18.86 -6.06 8.21
CA ALA A 225 18.89 -7.47 8.57
C ALA A 225 18.42 -8.37 7.40
N PHE A 226 17.39 -7.95 6.65
CA PHE A 226 16.94 -8.67 5.47
C PHE A 226 18.01 -8.71 4.39
N ALA A 227 18.70 -7.59 4.12
CA ALA A 227 19.80 -7.54 3.16
C ALA A 227 20.98 -8.41 3.58
N GLU A 228 21.35 -8.41 4.86
CA GLU A 228 22.42 -9.23 5.44
C GLU A 228 22.11 -10.73 5.37
N THR A 229 20.87 -11.10 5.57
CA THR A 229 20.43 -12.51 5.53
C THR A 229 20.20 -13.05 4.12
N GLY A 230 20.56 -12.29 3.09
CA GLY A 230 20.63 -12.76 1.71
C GLY A 230 19.44 -12.39 0.83
N HIS A 231 18.56 -11.51 1.29
CA HIS A 231 17.36 -11.08 0.57
C HIS A 231 17.59 -9.75 -0.15
N LEU A 232 16.90 -9.51 -1.24
CA LEU A 232 16.79 -8.17 -1.80
C LEU A 232 15.72 -7.40 -1.03
N CYS A 233 16.16 -6.44 -0.23
CA CYS A 233 15.27 -5.54 0.49
C CYS A 233 15.15 -4.21 -0.26
N ILE A 234 13.94 -3.78 -0.52
CA ILE A 234 13.62 -2.54 -1.22
C ILE A 234 12.75 -1.70 -0.31
N SER A 235 12.99 -0.40 -0.25
CA SER A 235 12.15 0.49 0.54
C SER A 235 12.12 1.90 0.00
N THR A 236 11.20 2.71 0.51
CA THR A 236 11.18 4.16 0.27
C THR A 236 11.61 4.92 1.52
N LEU A 237 12.10 6.12 1.31
CA LEU A 237 12.41 7.08 2.34
C LEU A 237 12.03 8.48 1.89
N HIS A 238 11.36 9.23 2.74
CA HIS A 238 11.05 10.63 2.47
C HIS A 238 12.27 11.52 2.72
N ALA A 239 12.98 11.88 1.66
CA ALA A 239 14.07 12.85 1.66
C ALA A 239 14.18 13.47 0.26
N ASN A 240 14.75 14.67 0.15
CA ASN A 240 14.82 15.35 -1.15
C ASN A 240 15.95 14.84 -2.05
N ASN A 241 16.95 14.16 -1.50
CA ASN A 241 18.08 13.58 -2.21
C ASN A 241 18.78 12.51 -1.37
N ALA A 242 19.75 11.81 -1.96
CA ALA A 242 20.48 10.71 -1.31
C ALA A 242 21.27 11.17 -0.06
N ASN A 243 21.85 12.37 -0.06
CA ASN A 243 22.61 12.87 1.10
C ASN A 243 21.67 13.09 2.30
N GLN A 244 20.53 13.77 2.08
CA GLN A 244 19.54 13.96 3.13
C GLN A 244 18.92 12.63 3.59
N ALA A 245 18.79 11.65 2.71
CA ALA A 245 18.35 10.32 3.06
C ALA A 245 19.32 9.64 4.01
N LEU A 246 20.61 9.72 3.70
CA LEU A 246 21.67 9.17 4.55
C LEU A 246 21.71 9.87 5.92
N ASP A 247 21.65 11.19 5.95
CA ASP A 247 21.58 11.96 7.20
C ASP A 247 20.35 11.56 8.04
N ARG A 248 19.19 11.37 7.40
CA ARG A 248 17.97 10.94 8.08
C ARG A 248 18.12 9.54 8.67
N ILE A 249 18.70 8.60 7.91
CA ILE A 249 18.98 7.24 8.40
C ILE A 249 19.91 7.27 9.61
N ILE A 250 21.00 8.05 9.53
CA ILE A 250 21.96 8.20 10.63
C ILE A 250 21.27 8.74 11.88
N ASN A 251 20.35 9.69 11.70
CA ASN A 251 19.62 10.30 12.82
C ASN A 251 18.56 9.40 13.48
N PHE A 252 18.18 8.26 12.87
CA PHE A 252 17.36 7.25 13.55
C PHE A 252 18.12 6.52 14.65
N PHE A 253 19.45 6.55 14.64
CA PHE A 253 20.29 5.75 15.52
C PHE A 253 21.00 6.64 16.57
N PRO A 254 21.17 6.14 17.80
CA PRO A 254 21.98 6.82 18.80
C PRO A 254 23.44 6.82 18.40
N GLU A 255 24.23 7.74 18.95
CA GLU A 255 25.61 7.99 18.57
C GLU A 255 26.49 6.71 18.58
N GLU A 256 26.30 5.87 19.60
CA GLU A 256 27.05 4.63 19.80
C GLU A 256 26.82 3.58 18.69
N ARG A 257 25.71 3.69 17.96
CA ARG A 257 25.33 2.75 16.88
C ARG A 257 25.66 3.26 15.49
N LYS A 258 26.02 4.53 15.34
CA LYS A 258 26.23 5.15 14.02
C LYS A 258 27.38 4.53 13.24
N GLN A 259 28.48 4.18 13.91
CA GLN A 259 29.63 3.55 13.25
C GLN A 259 29.25 2.17 12.70
N GLN A 260 28.53 1.35 13.48
CA GLN A 260 28.03 0.06 13.02
C GLN A 260 27.06 0.21 11.85
N LEU A 261 26.11 1.14 11.96
CA LEU A 261 25.17 1.45 10.88
C LEU A 261 25.89 1.78 9.56
N LEU A 262 26.91 2.62 9.60
CA LEU A 262 27.67 2.99 8.39
C LEU A 262 28.39 1.78 7.79
N MET A 263 28.91 0.89 8.62
CA MET A 263 29.51 -0.36 8.19
C MET A 263 28.46 -1.26 7.52
N ASP A 264 27.33 -1.46 8.16
CA ASP A 264 26.23 -2.29 7.64
C ASP A 264 25.71 -1.75 6.29
N LEU A 265 25.55 -0.43 6.19
CA LEU A 265 25.17 0.22 4.93
C LEU A 265 26.25 0.03 3.85
N SER A 266 27.52 0.16 4.19
CA SER A 266 28.61 0.00 3.22
C SER A 266 28.66 -1.39 2.60
N LEU A 267 28.25 -2.41 3.33
CA LEU A 267 28.22 -3.81 2.90
C LEU A 267 26.96 -4.19 2.11
N ASN A 268 25.84 -3.58 2.46
CA ASN A 268 24.53 -4.04 1.99
C ASN A 268 23.85 -3.09 1.01
N LEU A 269 24.15 -1.79 1.03
CA LEU A 269 23.51 -0.82 0.16
C LEU A 269 23.93 -1.01 -1.29
N GLN A 270 22.95 -1.19 -2.16
CA GLN A 270 23.15 -1.37 -3.59
C GLN A 270 22.87 -0.10 -4.40
N ALA A 271 21.85 0.66 -3.98
CA ALA A 271 21.50 1.90 -4.66
C ALA A 271 20.68 2.83 -3.77
N PHE A 272 20.92 4.13 -3.94
CA PHE A 272 19.96 5.19 -3.67
C PHE A 272 19.38 5.70 -4.98
N VAL A 273 18.06 5.64 -5.12
CA VAL A 273 17.34 6.15 -6.29
C VAL A 273 16.59 7.41 -5.89
N SER A 274 17.11 8.57 -6.29
CA SER A 274 16.51 9.86 -5.95
C SER A 274 15.55 10.32 -7.05
N GLN A 275 14.29 10.55 -6.69
CA GLN A 275 13.23 11.01 -7.61
C GLN A 275 12.70 12.39 -7.18
N ARG A 276 12.50 13.25 -8.18
CA ARG A 276 11.98 14.62 -8.01
C ARG A 276 10.78 14.86 -8.90
#